data_3e56f87a2d22a20d31947cf34e8aed07
#
_entry.id   3e56f87a2d22a20d31947cf34e8aed07
#
_cell.length_a   1.000
_cell.length_b   1.000
_cell.length_c   1.000
_cell.angle_alpha   90.00
_cell.angle_beta   90.00
_cell.angle_gamma   90.00
#
_symmetry.space_group_name_H-M   'P 1'
#
loop_
_entity.id
_entity.type
_entity.pdbx_description
1 polymer ?
#
loop_
_entity_poly.entity_id
_entity_poly.type
_entity_poly.pdbx_seq_one_letter_code
_entity_poly.pdbx_strand_id
1 'polypeptide(L)'
;MLRAEFAKIRHEFEEHLQAINENTNEIAANYEYTCEIEGKLNKLSERVDQIQMYLEANSNIAFAKSNNFNVKRLNRMEQQVFLVIYTLEEETGSLTYEDISGKLGISEQLAGNYVTSLIEKGVPIFKRYINSKPYLRLDPEFKTLQAKENILQLSLQEFGF
;
A
#
# COMPACT_ATOMS: atom_id res chain seq x y z
N MET A 1 -18.32 42.61 -39.02
CA MET A 1 -18.79 41.57 -38.13
C MET A 1 -17.84 40.36 -38.12
N LEU A 2 -17.76 39.52 -39.16
CA LEU A 2 -16.91 38.34 -39.22
C LEU A 2 -15.42 38.55 -38.86
N ARG A 3 -14.78 39.60 -39.31
CA ARG A 3 -13.37 39.91 -39.00
C ARG A 3 -13.11 40.18 -37.50
N ALA A 4 -14.06 40.76 -36.81
CA ALA A 4 -13.98 41.01 -35.38
C ALA A 4 -14.10 39.72 -34.56
N GLU A 5 -14.99 38.82 -34.98
CA GLU A 5 -15.16 37.49 -34.37
C GLU A 5 -13.89 36.63 -34.55
N PHE A 6 -13.31 36.61 -35.74
CA PHE A 6 -12.03 35.92 -35.97
C PHE A 6 -10.88 36.48 -35.18
N ALA A 7 -10.81 37.82 -35.00
CA ALA A 7 -9.79 38.44 -34.16
C ALA A 7 -9.93 38.04 -32.69
N LYS A 8 -11.16 37.92 -32.19
CA LYS A 8 -11.46 37.48 -30.82
C LYS A 8 -11.06 36.00 -30.61
N ILE A 9 -11.48 35.11 -31.52
CA ILE A 9 -11.12 33.70 -31.47
C ILE A 9 -9.59 33.53 -31.50
N ARG A 10 -8.88 34.28 -32.34
CA ARG A 10 -7.41 34.20 -32.38
C ARG A 10 -6.78 34.66 -31.06
N HIS A 11 -7.29 35.67 -30.45
CA HIS A 11 -6.82 36.15 -29.13
C HIS A 11 -7.05 35.10 -28.03
N GLU A 12 -8.23 34.47 -28.01
CA GLU A 12 -8.53 33.38 -27.08
C GLU A 12 -7.56 32.18 -27.29
N PHE A 13 -7.25 31.81 -28.53
CA PHE A 13 -6.26 30.78 -28.81
C PHE A 13 -4.86 31.15 -28.33
N GLU A 14 -4.43 32.43 -28.50
CA GLU A 14 -3.13 32.89 -28.01
C GLU A 14 -3.06 32.79 -26.48
N GLU A 15 -4.11 33.18 -25.77
CA GLU A 15 -4.22 33.07 -24.30
C GLU A 15 -4.17 31.58 -23.86
N HIS A 16 -4.90 30.69 -24.55
CA HIS A 16 -4.86 29.25 -24.24
C HIS A 16 -3.47 28.64 -24.49
N LEU A 17 -2.79 29.03 -25.58
CA LEU A 17 -1.44 28.56 -25.87
C LEU A 17 -0.44 29.03 -24.81
N GLN A 18 -0.58 30.24 -24.31
CA GLN A 18 0.25 30.76 -23.24
C GLN A 18 0.01 29.93 -21.94
N ALA A 19 -1.25 29.72 -21.56
CA ALA A 19 -1.59 28.92 -20.38
C ALA A 19 -1.09 27.47 -20.48
N ILE A 20 -1.17 26.85 -21.68
CA ILE A 20 -0.64 25.50 -21.91
C ILE A 20 0.88 25.48 -21.73
N ASN A 21 1.60 26.49 -22.23
CA ASN A 21 3.04 26.57 -22.07
C ASN A 21 3.45 26.77 -20.60
N GLU A 22 2.74 27.62 -19.86
CA GLU A 22 2.94 27.82 -18.43
C GLU A 22 2.72 26.53 -17.66
N ASN A 23 1.59 25.84 -17.88
CA ASN A 23 1.30 24.56 -17.25
C ASN A 23 2.34 23.48 -17.61
N THR A 24 2.83 23.46 -18.85
CA THR A 24 3.87 22.52 -19.27
C THR A 24 5.18 22.75 -18.53
N ASN A 25 5.55 24.01 -18.32
CA ASN A 25 6.74 24.37 -17.55
C ASN A 25 6.59 24.01 -16.06
N GLU A 26 5.40 24.23 -15.48
CA GLU A 26 5.12 23.82 -14.10
C GLU A 26 5.16 22.29 -13.94
N ILE A 27 4.62 21.54 -14.90
CA ILE A 27 4.68 20.06 -14.90
C ILE A 27 6.13 19.59 -14.97
N ALA A 28 6.95 20.19 -15.81
CA ALA A 28 8.38 19.86 -15.91
C ALA A 28 9.13 20.14 -14.59
N ALA A 29 8.89 21.30 -13.98
CA ALA A 29 9.47 21.65 -12.69
C ALA A 29 9.03 20.71 -11.56
N ASN A 30 7.74 20.35 -11.51
CA ASN A 30 7.21 19.41 -10.55
C ASN A 30 7.81 18.00 -10.73
N TYR A 31 8.02 17.58 -11.98
CA TYR A 31 8.67 16.30 -12.26
C TYR A 31 10.13 16.29 -11.76
N GLU A 32 10.88 17.35 -12.03
CA GLU A 32 12.26 17.50 -11.55
C GLU A 32 12.32 17.49 -10.01
N TYR A 33 11.40 18.20 -9.35
CA TYR A 33 11.29 18.20 -7.90
C TYR A 33 10.93 16.80 -7.33
N THR A 34 10.08 16.06 -8.01
CA THR A 34 9.72 14.69 -7.62
C THR A 34 10.93 13.76 -7.71
N CYS A 35 11.73 13.85 -8.77
CA CYS A 35 12.98 13.10 -8.91
C CYS A 35 14.00 13.45 -7.80
N GLU A 36 14.07 14.73 -7.40
CA GLU A 36 14.92 15.15 -6.30
C GLU A 36 14.48 14.55 -4.96
N ILE A 37 13.15 14.52 -4.70
CA ILE A 37 12.58 13.89 -3.51
C ILE A 37 12.87 12.40 -3.49
N GLU A 38 12.69 11.70 -4.60
CA GLU A 38 13.02 10.27 -4.71
C GLU A 38 14.50 10.00 -4.39
N GLY A 39 15.39 10.84 -4.90
CA GLY A 39 16.82 10.74 -4.59
C GLY A 39 17.14 10.95 -3.10
N LYS A 40 16.43 11.89 -2.45
CA LYS A 40 16.57 12.13 -1.00
C LYS A 40 15.99 10.97 -0.18
N LEU A 41 14.86 10.40 -0.60
CA LEU A 41 14.25 9.23 0.03
C LEU A 41 15.15 8.00 -0.03
N ASN A 42 15.76 7.72 -1.18
CA ASN A 42 16.68 6.61 -1.33
C ASN A 42 17.90 6.75 -0.40
N LYS A 43 18.50 7.94 -0.33
CA LYS A 43 19.62 8.23 0.60
C LYS A 43 19.19 8.09 2.07
N LEU A 44 17.96 8.48 2.40
CA LEU A 44 17.44 8.32 3.77
C LEU A 44 17.26 6.84 4.10
N SER A 45 16.73 6.04 3.19
CA SER A 45 16.59 4.60 3.34
C SER A 45 17.95 3.92 3.58
N GLU A 46 18.95 4.23 2.76
CA GLU A 46 20.32 3.72 2.93
C GLU A 46 20.90 4.07 4.32
N ARG A 47 20.64 5.29 4.81
CA ARG A 47 21.12 5.70 6.14
C ARG A 47 20.39 4.98 7.27
N VAL A 48 19.11 4.70 7.10
CA VAL A 48 18.33 3.89 8.06
C VAL A 48 18.89 2.47 8.11
N ASP A 49 19.15 1.86 6.95
CA ASP A 49 19.73 0.52 6.87
C ASP A 49 21.12 0.48 7.54
N GLN A 50 21.96 1.49 7.30
CA GLN A 50 23.27 1.62 7.96
C GLN A 50 23.16 1.74 9.48
N ILE A 51 22.19 2.51 9.97
CA ILE A 51 21.94 2.65 11.42
C ILE A 51 21.47 1.31 12.00
N GLN A 52 20.58 0.61 11.31
CA GLN A 52 20.14 -0.72 11.74
C GLN A 52 21.32 -1.68 11.84
N MET A 53 22.13 -1.78 10.79
CA MET A 53 23.34 -2.63 10.80
C MET A 53 24.33 -2.24 11.92
N TYR A 54 24.52 -0.94 12.18
CA TYR A 54 25.38 -0.48 13.25
C TYR A 54 24.83 -0.84 14.62
N LEU A 55 23.52 -0.71 14.83
CA LEU A 55 22.86 -1.10 16.06
C LEU A 55 22.88 -2.61 16.28
N GLU A 56 22.71 -3.40 15.25
CA GLU A 56 22.81 -4.87 15.30
C GLU A 56 24.26 -5.33 15.63
N ALA A 57 25.27 -4.65 15.10
CA ALA A 57 26.66 -4.99 15.33
C ALA A 57 27.19 -4.56 16.72
N ASN A 58 26.70 -3.44 17.25
CA ASN A 58 27.22 -2.86 18.51
C ASN A 58 26.32 -3.10 19.74
N SER A 59 25.14 -3.59 19.53
CA SER A 59 24.30 -4.00 20.63
C SER A 59 24.43 -5.51 20.82
N ASN A 60 24.96 -5.92 22.02
CA ASN A 60 24.60 -7.22 22.61
C ASN A 60 23.10 -7.29 22.96
N ILE A 61 22.36 -6.27 22.62
CA ILE A 61 20.93 -6.26 22.41
C ILE A 61 20.80 -6.84 21.01
N ALA A 62 20.73 -8.19 20.89
CA ALA A 62 19.81 -8.69 19.92
C ALA A 62 18.56 -7.80 20.12
N PHE A 63 18.23 -6.95 19.15
CA PHE A 63 16.85 -6.64 18.97
C PHE A 63 16.23 -8.02 18.78
N ALA A 64 15.90 -8.66 19.91
CA ALA A 64 14.86 -9.64 19.92
C ALA A 64 13.76 -8.82 19.28
N LYS A 65 13.59 -9.00 17.95
CA LYS A 65 12.38 -8.66 17.27
C LYS A 65 11.37 -9.24 18.24
N SER A 66 10.78 -8.39 19.08
CA SER A 66 9.74 -8.86 19.94
C SER A 66 8.61 -9.15 18.96
N ASN A 67 8.69 -10.36 18.42
CA ASN A 67 7.67 -10.95 17.55
C ASN A 67 6.38 -11.16 18.35
N ASN A 68 6.16 -10.35 19.37
CA ASN A 68 4.92 -10.24 20.08
C ASN A 68 3.93 -9.41 19.24
N PHE A 69 3.49 -10.02 18.15
CA PHE A 69 2.33 -9.53 17.46
C PHE A 69 1.12 -9.63 18.41
N ASN A 70 0.77 -8.52 19.04
CA ASN A 70 -0.38 -8.45 19.91
C ASN A 70 -1.63 -8.19 19.07
N VAL A 71 -2.18 -9.25 18.50
CA VAL A 71 -3.38 -9.16 17.68
C VAL A 71 -4.63 -9.31 18.55
N LYS A 72 -5.53 -8.33 18.48
CA LYS A 72 -6.84 -8.40 19.15
C LYS A 72 -7.71 -9.47 18.46
N ARG A 73 -8.63 -10.04 19.23
CA ARG A 73 -9.54 -11.06 18.72
C ARG A 73 -10.29 -10.58 17.46
N LEU A 74 -10.23 -11.38 16.43
CA LEU A 74 -10.91 -11.15 15.15
C LEU A 74 -12.34 -11.70 15.19
N ASN A 75 -13.26 -10.99 14.55
CA ASN A 75 -14.60 -11.51 14.32
C ASN A 75 -14.59 -12.53 13.15
N ARG A 76 -15.70 -13.23 12.94
CA ARG A 76 -15.78 -14.30 11.92
C ARG A 76 -15.47 -13.80 10.50
N MET A 77 -15.99 -12.64 10.11
CA MET A 77 -15.74 -12.07 8.77
C MET A 77 -14.29 -11.60 8.61
N GLU A 78 -13.71 -11.01 9.63
CA GLU A 78 -12.30 -10.62 9.63
C GLU A 78 -11.37 -11.85 9.51
N GLN A 79 -11.72 -12.95 10.18
CA GLN A 79 -10.98 -14.20 10.05
C GLN A 79 -11.05 -14.76 8.62
N GLN A 80 -12.21 -14.68 7.98
CA GLN A 80 -12.39 -15.10 6.58
C GLN A 80 -11.56 -14.22 5.64
N VAL A 81 -11.61 -12.90 5.81
CA VAL A 81 -10.80 -11.96 5.02
C VAL A 81 -9.31 -12.23 5.22
N PHE A 82 -8.88 -12.42 6.47
CA PHE A 82 -7.49 -12.77 6.76
C PHE A 82 -7.06 -14.07 6.08
N LEU A 83 -7.89 -15.11 6.15
CA LEU A 83 -7.59 -16.41 5.53
C LEU A 83 -7.45 -16.30 4.01
N VAL A 84 -8.31 -15.50 3.37
CA VAL A 84 -8.20 -15.22 1.93
C VAL A 84 -6.90 -14.48 1.61
N ILE A 85 -6.52 -13.49 2.43
CA ILE A 85 -5.25 -12.78 2.25
C ILE A 85 -4.08 -13.75 2.40
N TYR A 86 -4.10 -14.58 3.43
CA TYR A 86 -3.03 -15.53 3.73
C TYR A 86 -2.84 -16.55 2.59
N THR A 87 -3.92 -17.11 2.07
CA THR A 87 -3.87 -18.14 1.00
C THR A 87 -3.54 -17.57 -0.36
N LEU A 88 -4.19 -16.48 -0.77
CA LEU A 88 -3.96 -15.88 -2.09
C LEU A 88 -2.57 -15.26 -2.22
N GLU A 89 -2.03 -14.71 -1.14
CA GLU A 89 -0.67 -14.18 -1.18
C GLU A 89 0.38 -15.27 -1.43
N GLU A 90 0.15 -16.50 -0.94
CA GLU A 90 1.04 -17.63 -1.24
C GLU A 90 1.05 -17.98 -2.73
N GLU A 91 -0.11 -17.85 -3.39
CA GLU A 91 -0.27 -18.19 -4.79
C GLU A 91 0.21 -17.08 -5.72
N THR A 92 -0.08 -15.81 -5.38
CA THR A 92 0.12 -14.64 -6.28
C THR A 92 1.22 -13.68 -5.84
N GLY A 93 1.72 -13.81 -4.60
CA GLY A 93 2.74 -12.93 -4.01
C GLY A 93 2.24 -11.56 -3.57
N SER A 94 1.11 -11.10 -4.06
CA SER A 94 0.40 -9.89 -3.63
C SER A 94 -1.02 -9.89 -4.17
N LEU A 95 -1.96 -9.30 -3.45
CA LEU A 95 -3.37 -9.30 -3.80
C LEU A 95 -4.01 -7.92 -3.71
N THR A 96 -5.11 -7.72 -4.41
CA THR A 96 -5.91 -6.51 -4.43
C THR A 96 -7.20 -6.67 -3.63
N TYR A 97 -7.93 -5.58 -3.40
CA TYR A 97 -9.28 -5.66 -2.81
C TYR A 97 -10.27 -6.40 -3.73
N GLU A 98 -10.05 -6.31 -5.05
CA GLU A 98 -10.84 -7.03 -6.06
C GLU A 98 -10.72 -8.55 -5.89
N ASP A 99 -9.51 -9.06 -5.61
CA ASP A 99 -9.26 -10.49 -5.38
C ASP A 99 -9.99 -10.98 -4.13
N ILE A 100 -9.96 -10.19 -3.04
CA ILE A 100 -10.68 -10.50 -1.79
C ILE A 100 -12.19 -10.48 -2.04
N SER A 101 -12.69 -9.46 -2.72
CA SER A 101 -14.12 -9.28 -3.00
C SER A 101 -14.65 -10.41 -3.85
N GLY A 102 -13.91 -10.82 -4.88
CA GLY A 102 -14.26 -11.95 -5.75
C GLY A 102 -14.30 -13.28 -5.02
N LYS A 103 -13.36 -13.52 -4.09
CA LYS A 103 -13.30 -14.78 -3.34
C LYS A 103 -14.39 -14.91 -2.28
N LEU A 104 -14.77 -13.81 -1.64
CA LEU A 104 -15.75 -13.78 -0.55
C LEU A 104 -17.17 -13.38 -0.98
N GLY A 105 -17.36 -12.92 -2.22
CA GLY A 105 -18.65 -12.42 -2.69
C GLY A 105 -19.11 -11.14 -2.00
N ILE A 106 -18.18 -10.28 -1.57
CA ILE A 106 -18.45 -8.99 -0.92
C ILE A 106 -18.03 -7.83 -1.84
N SER A 107 -18.44 -6.60 -1.53
CA SER A 107 -17.97 -5.44 -2.30
C SER A 107 -16.50 -5.11 -1.96
N GLU A 108 -15.77 -4.50 -2.91
CA GLU A 108 -14.38 -4.05 -2.70
C GLU A 108 -14.28 -3.04 -1.54
N GLN A 109 -15.27 -2.16 -1.39
CA GLN A 109 -15.34 -1.21 -0.30
C GLN A 109 -15.43 -1.93 1.05
N LEU A 110 -16.23 -2.98 1.14
CA LEU A 110 -16.37 -3.77 2.35
C LEU A 110 -15.09 -4.57 2.64
N ALA A 111 -14.45 -5.13 1.60
CA ALA A 111 -13.14 -5.77 1.72
C ALA A 111 -12.10 -4.79 2.27
N GLY A 112 -12.07 -3.54 1.77
CA GLY A 112 -11.19 -2.48 2.26
C GLY A 112 -11.43 -2.12 3.73
N ASN A 113 -12.68 -2.08 4.17
CA ASN A 113 -13.04 -1.83 5.57
C ASN A 113 -12.54 -2.96 6.49
N TYR A 114 -12.72 -4.21 6.09
CA TYR A 114 -12.21 -5.35 6.87
C TYR A 114 -10.69 -5.38 6.93
N VAL A 115 -9.99 -5.10 5.83
CA VAL A 115 -8.53 -5.00 5.83
C VAL A 115 -8.05 -3.89 6.76
N THR A 116 -8.73 -2.75 6.77
CA THR A 116 -8.42 -1.65 7.70
C THR A 116 -8.64 -2.08 9.15
N SER A 117 -9.75 -2.74 9.45
CA SER A 117 -10.03 -3.28 10.78
C SER A 117 -8.98 -4.32 11.22
N LEU A 118 -8.51 -5.18 10.33
CA LEU A 118 -7.43 -6.13 10.60
C LEU A 118 -6.14 -5.42 11.02
N ILE A 119 -5.75 -4.36 10.28
CA ILE A 119 -4.58 -3.54 10.58
C ILE A 119 -4.73 -2.86 11.96
N GLU A 120 -5.88 -2.28 12.26
CA GLU A 120 -6.18 -1.64 13.55
C GLU A 120 -6.16 -2.62 14.72
N LYS A 121 -6.44 -3.89 14.46
CA LYS A 121 -6.36 -4.98 15.43
C LYS A 121 -4.95 -5.55 15.59
N GLY A 122 -3.99 -5.06 14.84
CA GLY A 122 -2.58 -5.44 14.97
C GLY A 122 -2.11 -6.50 13.98
N VAL A 123 -2.89 -6.84 12.95
CA VAL A 123 -2.42 -7.71 11.87
C VAL A 123 -1.50 -6.89 10.95
N PRO A 124 -0.24 -7.29 10.75
CA PRO A 124 0.72 -6.52 9.99
C PRO A 124 0.52 -6.73 8.48
N ILE A 125 -0.41 -5.98 7.90
CA ILE A 125 -0.69 -5.94 6.47
C ILE A 125 -0.08 -4.68 5.87
N PHE A 126 0.81 -4.82 4.89
CA PHE A 126 1.38 -3.73 4.13
C PHE A 126 0.55 -3.41 2.91
N LYS A 127 0.33 -2.12 2.66
CA LYS A 127 -0.34 -1.61 1.45
C LYS A 127 0.70 -0.94 0.56
N ARG A 128 0.87 -1.45 -0.66
CA ARG A 128 1.73 -0.85 -1.68
C ARG A 128 0.87 -0.39 -2.84
N TYR A 129 1.01 0.87 -3.25
CA TYR A 129 0.28 1.41 -4.39
C TYR A 129 1.13 1.29 -5.66
N ILE A 130 0.58 0.63 -6.68
CA ILE A 130 1.17 0.52 -8.01
C ILE A 130 0.11 0.98 -9.01
N ASN A 131 0.40 2.02 -9.81
CA ASN A 131 -0.54 2.61 -10.76
C ASN A 131 -1.90 2.95 -10.12
N SER A 132 -1.87 3.55 -8.94
CA SER A 132 -3.06 3.91 -8.13
C SER A 132 -3.91 2.73 -7.64
N LYS A 133 -3.48 1.48 -7.86
CA LYS A 133 -4.12 0.29 -7.29
C LYS A 133 -3.38 -0.14 -6.01
N PRO A 134 -4.09 -0.38 -4.90
CA PRO A 134 -3.50 -0.90 -3.68
C PRO A 134 -3.26 -2.40 -3.79
N TYR A 135 -2.03 -2.81 -3.54
CA TYR A 135 -1.62 -4.19 -3.39
C TYR A 135 -1.37 -4.48 -1.91
N LEU A 136 -1.89 -5.58 -1.43
CA LEU A 136 -1.81 -6.01 -0.05
C LEU A 136 -0.78 -7.13 0.10
N ARG A 137 -0.05 -7.09 1.20
CA ARG A 137 0.93 -8.10 1.56
C ARG A 137 1.01 -8.27 3.07
N LEU A 138 1.13 -9.50 3.55
CA LEU A 138 1.39 -9.81 4.95
C LEU A 138 2.87 -9.70 5.28
N ASP A 139 3.16 -9.38 6.54
CA ASP A 139 4.52 -9.50 7.05
C ASP A 139 5.00 -10.96 7.00
N PRO A 140 6.17 -11.26 6.40
CA PRO A 140 6.66 -12.62 6.26
C PRO A 140 6.94 -13.32 7.60
N GLU A 141 7.36 -12.57 8.63
CA GLU A 141 7.60 -13.11 9.96
C GLU A 141 6.30 -13.47 10.66
N PHE A 142 5.30 -12.58 10.55
CA PHE A 142 3.96 -12.83 11.06
C PHE A 142 3.36 -14.08 10.40
N LYS A 143 3.53 -14.22 9.08
CA LYS A 143 3.06 -15.39 8.33
C LYS A 143 3.69 -16.68 8.83
N THR A 144 5.00 -16.66 9.07
CA THR A 144 5.73 -17.80 9.63
C THR A 144 5.27 -18.17 11.05
N LEU A 145 5.07 -17.17 11.90
CA LEU A 145 4.59 -17.36 13.27
C LEU A 145 3.14 -17.83 13.30
N GLN A 146 2.28 -17.27 12.42
CA GLN A 146 0.90 -17.73 12.30
C GLN A 146 0.83 -19.23 11.91
N ALA A 147 1.70 -19.68 11.00
CA ALA A 147 1.78 -21.08 10.61
C ALA A 147 2.25 -22.00 11.74
N LYS A 148 3.16 -21.53 12.62
CA LYS A 148 3.73 -22.31 13.72
C LYS A 148 2.88 -22.30 14.98
N GLU A 149 2.36 -21.12 15.35
CA GLU A 149 1.79 -20.86 16.67
C GLU A 149 0.30 -20.55 16.63
N ASN A 150 -0.30 -20.44 15.42
CA ASN A 150 -1.70 -20.05 15.24
C ASN A 150 -2.10 -18.84 16.08
N ILE A 151 -1.33 -17.74 15.97
CA ILE A 151 -1.48 -16.51 16.78
C ILE A 151 -2.93 -16.00 16.78
N LEU A 152 -3.61 -16.09 15.62
CA LEU A 152 -5.00 -15.64 15.46
C LEU A 152 -6.03 -16.66 15.97
N GLN A 153 -5.60 -17.82 16.45
CA GLN A 153 -6.46 -18.90 16.93
C GLN A 153 -7.56 -19.27 15.92
N LEU A 154 -7.19 -19.36 14.63
CA LEU A 154 -8.12 -19.72 13.57
C LEU A 154 -8.47 -21.20 13.68
N SER A 155 -9.74 -21.50 13.80
CA SER A 155 -10.22 -22.87 13.76
C SER A 155 -10.52 -23.24 12.29
N LEU A 156 -9.63 -24.00 11.67
CA LEU A 156 -9.75 -24.45 10.28
C LEU A 156 -10.97 -25.39 10.07
N GLN A 157 -11.54 -25.93 11.14
CA GLN A 157 -12.68 -26.84 11.06
C GLN A 157 -14.03 -26.17 10.76
N GLU A 158 -14.12 -24.84 10.90
CA GLU A 158 -15.36 -24.10 10.62
C GLU A 158 -15.47 -23.58 9.17
N PHE A 159 -14.39 -23.65 8.44
CA PHE A 159 -14.31 -23.19 7.05
C PHE A 159 -14.20 -24.45 6.18
N GLY A 160 -15.34 -25.01 5.75
CA GLY A 160 -15.40 -26.20 4.91
C GLY A 160 -14.61 -26.07 3.60
N PHE A 161 -13.34 -26.33 3.69
CA PHE A 161 -12.42 -26.59 2.59
C PHE A 161 -12.05 -28.07 2.59
#